data_8271476165f8462bfd700b80df101006
#
_entry.id   8271476165f8462bfd700b80df101006
#
_cell.length_a   1.000
_cell.length_b   1.000
_cell.length_c   1.000
_cell.angle_alpha   90.00
_cell.angle_beta   90.00
_cell.angle_gamma   90.00
#
_symmetry.space_group_name_H-M   'P 1'
#
loop_
_entity.id
_entity.type
_entity.pdbx_description
1 polymer ?
#
loop_
_entity_poly.entity_id
_entity_poly.type
_entity_poly.pdbx_seq_one_letter_code
_entity_poly.pdbx_strand_id
1 'polypeptide(L)'
;MVKITKVYTRTGDQGDTHLAGGGRVRKTDPRIVAVGSLDELNAQLGWATEALRHVSSCKALVGQCERIQRALFDLGAQVVVPQDKRRDDTPCVDASMIAVLEQEMDEMNQSLDALKSFILPGGGEA
;
A
#
# COMPACT_ATOMS: atom_id res chain seq x y z
N MET A 1 3.04 18.35 -10.62
CA MET A 1 1.69 18.07 -10.08
C MET A 1 0.96 17.21 -11.10
N VAL A 2 0.49 16.03 -10.70
CA VAL A 2 -0.31 15.16 -11.57
C VAL A 2 -1.71 15.78 -11.71
N LYS A 3 -2.18 15.98 -12.96
CA LYS A 3 -3.53 16.50 -13.24
C LYS A 3 -4.34 15.37 -13.87
N ILE A 4 -5.31 14.84 -13.14
CA ILE A 4 -6.24 13.83 -13.63
C ILE A 4 -7.48 14.55 -14.17
N THR A 5 -7.68 14.50 -15.49
CA THR A 5 -8.82 15.13 -16.17
C THR A 5 -9.91 14.14 -16.54
N LYS A 6 -9.57 12.85 -16.66
CA LYS A 6 -10.49 11.75 -16.91
C LYS A 6 -10.10 10.55 -16.05
N VAL A 7 -11.08 9.89 -15.45
CA VAL A 7 -10.87 8.69 -14.63
C VAL A 7 -10.94 7.38 -15.43
N TYR A 8 -11.24 7.43 -16.72
CA TYR A 8 -11.22 6.28 -17.62
C TYR A 8 -10.62 6.66 -18.98
N THR A 9 -9.91 5.74 -19.61
CA THR A 9 -9.28 5.95 -20.93
C THR A 9 -9.78 4.97 -21.99
N ARG A 10 -10.43 3.86 -21.59
CA ARG A 10 -10.89 2.74 -22.43
C ARG A 10 -9.78 2.02 -23.20
N THR A 11 -8.52 2.37 -22.98
CA THR A 11 -7.36 1.77 -23.68
C THR A 11 -7.05 0.34 -23.22
N GLY A 12 -7.61 -0.07 -22.07
CA GLY A 12 -7.40 -1.38 -21.46
C GLY A 12 -8.59 -2.32 -21.52
N ASP A 13 -9.67 -2.00 -22.26
CA ASP A 13 -10.93 -2.77 -22.29
C ASP A 13 -10.77 -4.14 -22.96
N GLN A 14 -9.70 -4.31 -23.77
CA GLN A 14 -9.35 -5.58 -24.41
C GLN A 14 -8.46 -6.49 -23.54
N GLY A 15 -8.31 -6.18 -22.25
CA GLY A 15 -7.55 -7.00 -21.30
C GLY A 15 -6.04 -6.72 -21.26
N ASP A 16 -5.57 -5.68 -21.94
CA ASP A 16 -4.18 -5.24 -21.91
C ASP A 16 -4.03 -3.92 -21.13
N THR A 17 -2.82 -3.68 -20.60
CA THR A 17 -2.45 -2.42 -19.96
C THR A 17 -0.99 -2.06 -20.27
N HIS A 18 -0.56 -0.86 -19.91
CA HIS A 18 0.83 -0.44 -20.03
C HIS A 18 1.54 -0.54 -18.67
N LEU A 19 2.77 -1.04 -18.70
CA LEU A 19 3.70 -0.88 -17.58
C LEU A 19 4.29 0.54 -17.59
N ALA A 20 4.60 1.08 -16.44
CA ALA A 20 5.41 2.28 -16.31
C ALA A 20 6.81 1.98 -16.91
N GLY A 21 7.19 2.74 -17.95
CA GLY A 21 8.41 2.46 -18.72
C GLY A 21 8.19 1.86 -20.11
N GLY A 22 6.92 1.64 -20.54
CA GLY A 22 6.55 1.58 -21.96
C GLY A 22 6.25 0.21 -22.56
N GLY A 23 6.19 -0.87 -21.78
CA GLY A 23 5.73 -2.16 -22.28
C GLY A 23 4.20 -2.30 -22.16
N ARG A 24 3.54 -2.94 -23.16
CA ARG A 24 2.14 -3.35 -23.05
C ARG A 24 2.09 -4.81 -22.63
N VAL A 25 1.29 -5.12 -21.61
CA VAL A 25 1.15 -6.45 -21.04
C VAL A 25 -0.31 -6.81 -20.84
N ARG A 26 -0.61 -8.09 -20.69
CA ARG A 26 -1.93 -8.53 -20.25
C ARG A 26 -2.22 -8.08 -18.83
N LYS A 27 -3.47 -7.76 -18.52
CA LYS A 27 -3.90 -7.47 -17.13
C LYS A 27 -3.71 -8.66 -16.19
N THR A 28 -3.52 -9.86 -16.74
CA THR A 28 -3.17 -11.09 -16.02
C THR A 28 -1.66 -11.27 -15.81
N ASP A 29 -0.83 -10.34 -16.25
CA ASP A 29 0.61 -10.36 -15.93
C ASP A 29 0.80 -10.35 -14.41
N PRO A 30 1.70 -11.20 -13.86
CA PRO A 30 1.91 -11.29 -12.40
C PRO A 30 2.21 -9.94 -11.73
N ARG A 31 2.89 -9.01 -12.40
CA ARG A 31 3.14 -7.67 -11.87
C ARG A 31 1.85 -6.85 -11.74
N ILE A 32 0.97 -6.95 -12.73
CA ILE A 32 -0.33 -6.24 -12.70
C ILE A 32 -1.22 -6.84 -11.61
N VAL A 33 -1.21 -8.17 -11.46
CA VAL A 33 -1.93 -8.85 -10.36
C VAL A 33 -1.38 -8.40 -9.01
N ALA A 34 -0.05 -8.37 -8.84
CA ALA A 34 0.58 -7.91 -7.60
C ALA A 34 0.21 -6.46 -7.27
N VAL A 35 0.22 -5.56 -8.26
CA VAL A 35 -0.20 -4.16 -8.04
C VAL A 35 -1.67 -4.08 -7.68
N GLY A 36 -2.53 -4.87 -8.31
CA GLY A 36 -3.95 -4.94 -7.94
C GLY A 36 -4.16 -5.36 -6.49
N SER A 37 -3.37 -6.32 -5.99
CA SER A 37 -3.39 -6.72 -4.57
C SER A 37 -2.89 -5.62 -3.63
N LEU A 38 -1.87 -4.85 -4.04
CA LEU A 38 -1.39 -3.69 -3.28
C LEU A 38 -2.44 -2.57 -3.23
N ASP A 39 -3.12 -2.32 -4.34
CA ASP A 39 -4.20 -1.32 -4.41
C ASP A 39 -5.39 -1.74 -3.51
N GLU A 40 -5.75 -3.01 -3.50
CA GLU A 40 -6.79 -3.55 -2.62
C GLU A 40 -6.40 -3.41 -1.15
N LEU A 41 -5.18 -3.79 -0.77
CA LEU A 41 -4.65 -3.59 0.58
C LEU A 41 -4.68 -2.11 0.98
N ASN A 42 -4.25 -1.22 0.08
CA ASN A 42 -4.23 0.22 0.32
C ASN A 42 -5.65 0.78 0.53
N ALA A 43 -6.63 0.31 -0.22
CA ALA A 43 -8.03 0.68 -0.04
C ALA A 43 -8.60 0.19 1.31
N GLN A 44 -8.31 -1.06 1.71
CA GLN A 44 -8.71 -1.61 3.01
C GLN A 44 -8.07 -0.83 4.17
N LEU A 45 -6.79 -0.49 4.05
CA LEU A 45 -6.10 0.32 5.04
C LEU A 45 -6.70 1.74 5.13
N GLY A 46 -7.10 2.32 4.00
CA GLY A 46 -7.80 3.60 3.95
C GLY A 46 -9.14 3.56 4.69
N TRP A 47 -9.91 2.49 4.51
CA TRP A 47 -11.16 2.28 5.24
C TRP A 47 -10.93 2.14 6.75
N ALA A 48 -9.97 1.32 7.16
CA ALA A 48 -9.59 1.17 8.56
C ALA A 48 -9.12 2.51 9.16
N THR A 49 -8.31 3.27 8.42
CA THR A 49 -7.82 4.59 8.84
C THR A 49 -8.97 5.56 9.09
N GLU A 50 -9.99 5.55 8.24
CA GLU A 50 -11.15 6.42 8.42
C GLU A 50 -11.95 6.06 9.68
N ALA A 51 -12.13 4.76 9.99
CA ALA A 51 -12.73 4.34 11.25
C ALA A 51 -11.91 4.80 12.47
N LEU A 52 -10.57 4.68 12.42
CA LEU A 52 -9.65 5.11 13.49
C LEU A 52 -9.69 6.63 13.74
N ARG A 53 -10.02 7.46 12.75
CA ARG A 53 -10.10 8.93 12.90
C ARG A 53 -11.13 9.36 13.96
N HIS A 54 -12.15 8.54 14.16
CA HIS A 54 -13.22 8.82 15.12
C HIS A 54 -12.87 8.38 16.55
N VAL A 55 -11.73 7.71 16.75
CA VAL A 55 -11.26 7.21 18.05
C VAL A 55 -10.11 8.05 18.57
N SER A 56 -10.32 8.79 19.65
CA SER A 56 -9.33 9.76 20.18
C SER A 56 -8.00 9.11 20.56
N SER A 57 -8.02 7.88 21.07
CA SER A 57 -6.83 7.11 21.45
C SER A 57 -6.02 6.60 20.25
N CYS A 58 -6.59 6.59 19.05
CA CYS A 58 -5.98 6.00 17.85
C CYS A 58 -5.32 7.04 16.92
N LYS A 59 -5.19 8.30 17.32
CA LYS A 59 -4.61 9.34 16.47
C LYS A 59 -3.20 9.04 15.95
N ALA A 60 -2.37 8.38 16.75
CA ALA A 60 -1.03 7.97 16.33
C ALA A 60 -1.10 6.92 15.21
N LEU A 61 -2.01 5.96 15.33
CA LEU A 61 -2.23 4.90 14.32
C LEU A 61 -2.69 5.47 12.98
N VAL A 62 -3.50 6.52 12.97
CA VAL A 62 -3.90 7.20 11.73
C VAL A 62 -2.68 7.67 10.94
N GLY A 63 -1.73 8.34 11.60
CA GLY A 63 -0.50 8.81 10.96
C GLY A 63 0.38 7.66 10.44
N GLN A 64 0.45 6.56 11.18
CA GLN A 64 1.16 5.34 10.77
C GLN A 64 0.50 4.71 9.52
N CYS A 65 -0.82 4.53 9.53
CA CYS A 65 -1.58 4.00 8.40
C CYS A 65 -1.40 4.85 7.14
N GLU A 66 -1.48 6.18 7.24
CA GLU A 66 -1.27 7.09 6.10
C GLU A 66 0.16 6.99 5.54
N ARG A 67 1.14 6.75 6.37
CA ARG A 67 2.54 6.54 5.96
C ARG A 67 2.67 5.21 5.22
N ILE A 68 2.03 4.14 5.73
CA ILE A 68 2.00 2.83 5.07
C ILE A 68 1.29 2.94 3.71
N GLN A 69 0.18 3.67 3.62
CA GLN A 69 -0.50 3.90 2.34
C GLN A 69 0.41 4.54 1.28
N ARG A 70 1.22 5.53 1.68
CA ARG A 70 2.21 6.13 0.79
C ARG A 70 3.27 5.11 0.36
N ALA A 71 3.80 4.31 1.30
CA ALA A 71 4.77 3.26 1.00
C ALA A 71 4.19 2.18 0.06
N LEU A 72 2.90 1.86 0.15
CA LEU A 72 2.22 0.95 -0.78
C LEU A 72 2.18 1.51 -2.21
N PHE A 73 1.98 2.82 -2.39
CA PHE A 73 2.09 3.46 -3.71
C PHE A 73 3.52 3.38 -4.25
N ASP A 74 4.54 3.64 -3.42
CA ASP A 74 5.95 3.55 -3.81
C ASP A 74 6.31 2.11 -4.19
N LEU A 75 5.83 1.12 -3.43
CA LEU A 75 6.00 -0.30 -3.74
C LEU A 75 5.31 -0.68 -5.06
N GLY A 76 4.09 -0.19 -5.29
CA GLY A 76 3.37 -0.38 -6.56
C GLY A 76 4.15 0.18 -7.75
N ALA A 77 4.69 1.39 -7.62
CA ALA A 77 5.56 1.99 -8.63
C ALA A 77 6.82 1.14 -8.87
N GLN A 78 7.45 0.64 -7.81
CA GLN A 78 8.62 -0.23 -7.89
C GLN A 78 8.34 -1.56 -8.61
N VAL A 79 7.14 -2.13 -8.45
CA VAL A 79 6.73 -3.39 -9.11
C VAL A 79 6.47 -3.18 -10.60
N VAL A 80 5.85 -2.05 -11.01
CA VAL A 80 5.49 -1.83 -12.41
C VAL A 80 6.63 -1.25 -13.26
N VAL A 81 7.65 -0.65 -12.64
CA VAL A 81 8.83 -0.15 -13.36
C VAL A 81 9.85 -1.26 -13.50
N PRO A 82 10.16 -1.75 -14.72
CA PRO A 82 11.22 -2.73 -14.94
C PRO A 82 12.55 -2.23 -14.37
N GLN A 83 13.36 -3.15 -13.83
CA GLN A 83 14.59 -2.81 -13.13
C GLN A 83 15.57 -1.99 -14.02
N ASP A 84 15.66 -2.33 -15.30
CA ASP A 84 16.47 -1.64 -16.31
C ASP A 84 15.94 -0.27 -16.71
N LYS A 85 14.72 0.08 -16.27
CA LYS A 85 14.06 1.37 -16.51
C LYS A 85 13.95 2.24 -15.26
N ARG A 86 14.40 1.74 -14.11
CA ARG A 86 14.40 2.52 -12.88
C ARG A 86 15.42 3.64 -12.96
N ARG A 87 15.05 4.80 -12.46
CA ARG A 87 15.90 5.98 -12.30
C ARG A 87 16.11 6.23 -10.81
N ASP A 88 17.06 7.09 -10.48
CA ASP A 88 17.37 7.44 -9.09
C ASP A 88 16.17 8.07 -8.35
N ASP A 89 15.26 8.71 -9.10
CA ASP A 89 14.03 9.31 -8.59
C ASP A 89 12.81 8.35 -8.60
N THR A 90 13.00 7.09 -8.99
CA THR A 90 11.91 6.11 -8.96
C THR A 90 11.57 5.76 -7.51
N PRO A 91 10.30 5.98 -7.07
CA PRO A 91 9.89 5.62 -5.72
C PRO A 91 10.19 4.15 -5.44
N CYS A 92 10.71 3.86 -4.26
CA CYS A 92 11.00 2.49 -3.83
C CYS A 92 10.84 2.36 -2.31
N VAL A 93 10.53 1.15 -1.88
CA VAL A 93 10.58 0.77 -0.46
C VAL A 93 11.97 0.24 -0.15
N ASP A 94 12.56 0.72 0.93
CA ASP A 94 13.90 0.35 1.39
C ASP A 94 13.89 -0.26 2.80
N ALA A 95 15.06 -0.73 3.24
CA ALA A 95 15.23 -1.35 4.54
C ALA A 95 14.92 -0.41 5.72
N SER A 96 15.08 0.90 5.54
CA SER A 96 14.78 1.88 6.61
C SER A 96 13.28 1.97 6.89
N MET A 97 12.46 1.87 5.84
CA MET A 97 11.00 1.83 5.99
C MET A 97 10.53 0.57 6.73
N ILE A 98 11.18 -0.57 6.48
CA ILE A 98 10.91 -1.82 7.19
C ILE A 98 11.29 -1.68 8.67
N ALA A 99 12.48 -1.15 8.97
CA ALA A 99 12.94 -0.93 10.34
C ALA A 99 12.00 -0.02 11.15
N VAL A 100 11.44 1.01 10.51
CA VAL A 100 10.44 1.90 11.15
C VAL A 100 9.17 1.12 11.51
N LEU A 101 8.67 0.24 10.62
CA LEU A 101 7.49 -0.58 10.91
C LEU A 101 7.74 -1.55 12.07
N GLU A 102 8.92 -2.21 12.08
CA GLU A 102 9.31 -3.12 13.16
C GLU A 102 9.39 -2.38 14.50
N GLN A 103 10.03 -1.22 14.54
CA GLN A 103 10.09 -0.38 15.73
C GLN A 103 8.70 0.01 16.24
N GLU A 104 7.80 0.45 15.36
CA GLU A 104 6.44 0.83 15.73
C GLU A 104 5.63 -0.36 16.26
N MET A 105 5.80 -1.55 15.68
CA MET A 105 5.19 -2.78 16.21
C MET A 105 5.72 -3.11 17.60
N ASP A 106 7.03 -3.00 17.82
CA ASP A 106 7.64 -3.23 19.12
C ASP A 106 7.13 -2.24 20.18
N GLU A 107 7.04 -0.95 19.83
CA GLU A 107 6.52 0.09 20.73
C GLU A 107 5.05 -0.19 21.12
N MET A 108 4.20 -0.54 20.16
CA MET A 108 2.80 -0.89 20.43
C MET A 108 2.68 -2.15 21.28
N ASN A 109 3.53 -3.14 21.03
CA ASN A 109 3.49 -4.43 21.74
C ASN A 109 3.93 -4.33 23.20
N GLN A 110 4.73 -3.31 23.59
CA GLN A 110 5.19 -3.13 24.97
C GLN A 110 4.04 -3.02 26.00
N SER A 111 2.90 -2.48 25.57
CA SER A 111 1.72 -2.28 26.43
C SER A 111 0.71 -3.43 26.38
N LEU A 112 0.97 -4.46 25.59
CA LEU A 112 0.05 -5.58 25.37
C LEU A 112 0.51 -6.81 26.15
N ASP A 113 -0.48 -7.59 26.62
CA ASP A 113 -0.21 -8.90 27.20
C ASP A 113 0.30 -9.89 26.14
N ALA A 114 1.12 -10.85 26.58
CA ALA A 114 1.63 -11.88 25.70
C ALA A 114 0.49 -12.70 25.06
N LEU A 115 0.51 -12.81 23.73
CA LEU A 115 -0.44 -13.65 23.00
C LEU A 115 -0.19 -15.13 23.31
N LYS A 116 -1.27 -15.86 23.62
CA LYS A 116 -1.25 -17.31 23.92
C LYS A 116 -1.89 -18.14 22.81
N SER A 117 -2.42 -17.51 21.78
CA SER A 117 -3.09 -18.17 20.63
C SER A 117 -3.08 -17.23 19.42
N PHE A 118 -3.37 -17.77 18.23
CA PHE A 118 -3.68 -16.95 17.06
C PHE A 118 -5.00 -16.21 17.28
N ILE A 119 -5.04 -14.95 16.82
CA ILE A 119 -6.23 -14.10 16.87
C ILE A 119 -6.75 -13.94 15.45
N LEU A 120 -8.05 -14.18 15.26
CA LEU A 120 -8.70 -13.90 13.98
C LEU A 120 -8.73 -12.39 13.75
N PRO A 121 -8.43 -11.94 12.50
CA PRO A 121 -8.62 -10.54 12.14
C PRO A 121 -10.08 -10.12 12.35
N GLY A 122 -10.30 -9.09 13.12
CA GLY A 122 -11.62 -8.58 13.42
C GLY A 122 -11.64 -7.80 14.72
N GLY A 123 -12.80 -7.30 15.07
CA GLY A 123 -13.02 -6.50 16.27
C GLY A 123 -14.38 -5.84 16.22
N GLY A 124 -14.63 -4.88 17.10
CA GLY A 124 -15.75 -3.96 17.00
C GLY A 124 -15.48 -2.83 16.01
N GLU A 125 -16.40 -1.89 15.91
CA GLU A 125 -16.10 -0.58 15.37
C GLU A 125 -15.02 0.08 16.25
N ALA A 126 -13.99 0.61 15.62
CA ALA A 126 -12.82 1.15 16.30
C ALA A 126 -13.15 2.34 17.22
#